data_496d02dc50ff88e45809fd3f53a30d73
#
_entry.id   496d02dc50ff88e45809fd3f53a30d73
#
_cell.length_a   1.000
_cell.length_b   1.000
_cell.length_c   1.000
_cell.angle_alpha   90.00
_cell.angle_beta   90.00
_cell.angle_gamma   90.00
#
_symmetry.space_group_name_H-M   'P 1'
#
loop_
_entity.id
_entity.type
_entity.pdbx_description
1 polymer ?
#
loop_
_entity_poly.entity_id
_entity_poly.type
_entity_poly.pdbx_seq_one_letter_code
_entity_poly.pdbx_strand_id
1 'polypeptide(L)'
;MSFTVSNNSAAASSNYYLGKNQELLQKSIKRLASGKKIISPNDDPGSLSVAMKLNASISRLSGARNNVQNGTSFLEVQDGVLEGVGRIVTRMSELKGLGSQDPMKSSQDIESYNLEFRDLQRQLYDMSQMTFNGVSLFANFSNSGDQSVFRDATDSTNNTVSIHTSTQGADGSKISLHKSKLLAALTLEVGDLKGTDNTREAVYDPTMETPAGTIGGTAVASRYTNSSAGIDEPNTGQYISFASENSANVWDLDAVSVGFFQQALENVAYLRAHVGGQMSRLNFAADNLSVQQTNIRAALGRIED
;
A
#
# COMPACT_ATOMS: atom_id res chain seq x y z
N MET A 1 -52.42 10.54 -81.57
CA MET A 1 -50.99 10.23 -81.43
C MET A 1 -50.70 9.87 -79.96
N SER A 2 -50.51 8.59 -79.72
CA SER A 2 -50.14 8.13 -78.37
C SER A 2 -48.65 8.35 -78.17
N PHE A 3 -48.27 9.25 -77.29
CA PHE A 3 -46.92 9.36 -76.86
C PHE A 3 -46.57 8.16 -75.96
N THR A 4 -45.96 7.17 -76.53
CA THR A 4 -45.29 6.10 -75.72
C THR A 4 -44.02 6.68 -75.17
N VAL A 5 -44.05 7.02 -73.90
CA VAL A 5 -42.83 7.30 -73.18
C VAL A 5 -42.06 5.97 -73.09
N SER A 6 -41.08 5.79 -73.97
CA SER A 6 -40.21 4.63 -73.93
C SER A 6 -39.41 4.67 -72.64
N ASN A 7 -39.74 3.79 -71.71
CA ASN A 7 -38.98 3.60 -70.48
C ASN A 7 -37.60 3.09 -70.89
N ASN A 8 -36.56 3.97 -70.85
CA ASN A 8 -35.22 3.60 -71.23
C ASN A 8 -34.58 2.83 -70.06
N SER A 9 -34.76 1.50 -70.10
CA SER A 9 -34.21 0.59 -69.07
C SER A 9 -32.71 0.70 -68.93
N ALA A 10 -31.98 1.03 -69.98
CA ALA A 10 -30.51 1.25 -69.94
C ALA A 10 -30.15 2.51 -69.16
N ALA A 11 -30.94 3.63 -69.32
CA ALA A 11 -30.71 4.82 -68.51
C ALA A 11 -31.06 4.60 -67.04
N ALA A 12 -32.12 3.84 -66.71
CA ALA A 12 -32.51 3.50 -65.37
C ALA A 12 -31.46 2.64 -64.69
N SER A 13 -30.90 1.62 -65.40
CA SER A 13 -29.82 0.77 -64.90
C SER A 13 -28.50 1.54 -64.67
N SER A 14 -28.16 2.47 -65.60
CA SER A 14 -26.99 3.33 -65.46
C SER A 14 -27.08 4.27 -64.26
N ASN A 15 -28.25 4.87 -64.01
CA ASN A 15 -28.47 5.69 -62.83
C ASN A 15 -28.39 4.88 -61.53
N TYR A 16 -28.90 3.66 -61.50
CA TYR A 16 -28.77 2.78 -60.36
C TYR A 16 -27.31 2.44 -60.07
N TYR A 17 -26.52 2.05 -61.09
CA TYR A 17 -25.10 1.75 -60.90
C TYR A 17 -24.28 3.00 -60.54
N LEU A 18 -24.62 4.17 -61.07
CA LEU A 18 -23.98 5.43 -60.70
C LEU A 18 -24.24 5.76 -59.21
N GLY A 19 -25.48 5.67 -58.76
CA GLY A 19 -25.85 5.87 -57.36
C GLY A 19 -25.11 4.91 -56.44
N LYS A 20 -25.07 3.62 -56.80
CA LYS A 20 -24.33 2.61 -56.05
C LYS A 20 -22.81 2.89 -55.99
N ASN A 21 -22.19 3.32 -57.10
CA ASN A 21 -20.78 3.68 -57.14
C ASN A 21 -20.50 4.92 -56.31
N GLN A 22 -21.39 5.93 -56.27
CA GLN A 22 -21.26 7.10 -55.42
C GLN A 22 -21.32 6.74 -53.95
N GLU A 23 -22.20 5.84 -53.54
CA GLU A 23 -22.32 5.34 -52.18
C GLU A 23 -21.03 4.60 -51.76
N LEU A 24 -20.50 3.70 -52.58
CA LEU A 24 -19.24 2.99 -52.35
C LEU A 24 -18.04 3.95 -52.25
N LEU A 25 -18.01 4.97 -53.12
CA LEU A 25 -16.98 6.01 -53.10
C LEU A 25 -17.01 6.79 -51.80
N GLN A 26 -18.19 7.27 -51.38
CA GLN A 26 -18.35 7.96 -50.09
C GLN A 26 -17.93 7.10 -48.91
N LYS A 27 -18.27 5.80 -48.90
CA LYS A 27 -17.86 4.85 -47.90
C LYS A 27 -16.34 4.69 -47.86
N SER A 28 -15.71 4.60 -49.04
CA SER A 28 -14.26 4.48 -49.14
C SER A 28 -13.54 5.75 -48.65
N ILE A 29 -14.04 6.93 -49.01
CA ILE A 29 -13.53 8.22 -48.52
C ILE A 29 -13.66 8.32 -46.99
N LYS A 30 -14.80 7.93 -46.41
CA LYS A 30 -15.00 7.94 -44.96
C LYS A 30 -14.00 6.99 -44.26
N ARG A 31 -13.75 5.80 -44.81
CA ARG A 31 -12.75 4.85 -44.32
C ARG A 31 -11.34 5.43 -44.39
N LEU A 32 -10.97 6.02 -45.49
CA LEU A 32 -9.66 6.65 -45.67
C LEU A 32 -9.48 7.84 -44.72
N ALA A 33 -10.50 8.67 -44.56
CA ALA A 33 -10.45 9.82 -43.67
C ALA A 33 -10.40 9.45 -42.18
N SER A 34 -11.07 8.34 -41.78
CA SER A 34 -11.09 7.88 -40.40
C SER A 34 -9.91 6.95 -40.04
N GLY A 35 -9.25 6.40 -41.04
CA GLY A 35 -8.24 5.35 -40.86
C GLY A 35 -8.78 4.04 -40.33
N LYS A 36 -10.13 3.85 -40.35
CA LYS A 36 -10.79 2.67 -39.78
C LYS A 36 -11.57 1.92 -40.84
N LYS A 37 -11.48 0.60 -40.83
CA LYS A 37 -12.27 -0.28 -41.70
C LYS A 37 -13.74 -0.29 -41.34
N ILE A 38 -14.05 -0.24 -40.04
CA ILE A 38 -15.40 -0.27 -39.49
C ILE A 38 -15.78 1.13 -39.02
N ILE A 39 -16.68 1.77 -39.74
CA ILE A 39 -17.14 3.15 -39.46
C ILE A 39 -18.55 3.15 -38.90
N SER A 40 -19.39 2.25 -39.42
CA SER A 40 -20.81 2.18 -39.06
C SER A 40 -21.21 0.80 -38.58
N PRO A 41 -22.25 0.68 -37.74
CA PRO A 41 -22.79 -0.61 -37.31
C PRO A 41 -23.18 -1.55 -38.45
N ASN A 42 -23.54 -1.00 -39.60
CA ASN A 42 -23.91 -1.76 -40.82
C ASN A 42 -22.69 -2.40 -41.50
N ASP A 43 -21.47 -1.96 -41.23
CA ASP A 43 -20.29 -2.51 -41.87
C ASP A 43 -19.96 -3.89 -41.33
N ASP A 44 -19.90 -4.02 -39.98
CA ASP A 44 -19.71 -5.27 -39.27
C ASP A 44 -20.12 -5.09 -37.79
N PRO A 45 -21.36 -5.47 -37.42
CA PRO A 45 -21.86 -5.30 -36.05
C PRO A 45 -21.15 -6.19 -35.06
N GLY A 46 -20.63 -7.36 -35.47
CA GLY A 46 -19.88 -8.28 -34.62
C GLY A 46 -18.55 -7.70 -34.21
N SER A 47 -17.74 -7.31 -35.18
CA SER A 47 -16.43 -6.71 -34.92
C SER A 47 -16.53 -5.36 -34.21
N LEU A 48 -17.56 -4.54 -34.50
CA LEU A 48 -17.81 -3.31 -33.77
C LEU A 48 -18.08 -3.57 -32.27
N SER A 49 -18.89 -4.57 -31.94
CA SER A 49 -19.16 -4.95 -30.56
C SER A 49 -17.87 -5.39 -29.84
N VAL A 50 -17.02 -6.17 -30.50
CA VAL A 50 -15.72 -6.58 -29.93
C VAL A 50 -14.81 -5.37 -29.76
N ALA A 51 -14.71 -4.47 -30.74
CA ALA A 51 -13.90 -3.25 -30.63
C ALA A 51 -14.34 -2.36 -29.45
N MET A 52 -15.66 -2.19 -29.24
CA MET A 52 -16.19 -1.45 -28.10
C MET A 52 -15.81 -2.10 -26.76
N LYS A 53 -15.89 -3.44 -26.65
CA LYS A 53 -15.48 -4.18 -25.44
C LYS A 53 -13.98 -4.04 -25.18
N LEU A 54 -13.14 -4.11 -26.21
CA LEU A 54 -11.70 -3.92 -26.10
C LEU A 54 -11.33 -2.50 -25.68
N ASN A 55 -11.97 -1.49 -26.25
CA ASN A 55 -11.80 -0.08 -25.85
C ASN A 55 -12.18 0.14 -24.37
N ALA A 56 -13.31 -0.42 -23.94
CA ALA A 56 -13.71 -0.38 -22.54
C ALA A 56 -12.71 -1.11 -21.63
N SER A 57 -12.12 -2.21 -22.09
CA SER A 57 -11.07 -2.93 -21.35
C SER A 57 -9.78 -2.11 -21.26
N ILE A 58 -9.36 -1.43 -22.33
CA ILE A 58 -8.19 -0.53 -22.32
C ILE A 58 -8.40 0.60 -21.30
N SER A 59 -9.58 1.20 -21.26
CA SER A 59 -9.88 2.26 -20.29
C SER A 59 -9.83 1.76 -18.85
N ARG A 60 -10.37 0.56 -18.59
CA ARG A 60 -10.29 -0.07 -17.25
C ARG A 60 -8.87 -0.45 -16.87
N LEU A 61 -8.05 -0.96 -17.80
CA LEU A 61 -6.63 -1.23 -17.55
C LEU A 61 -5.85 0.04 -17.22
N SER A 62 -6.16 1.15 -17.89
CA SER A 62 -5.57 2.44 -17.54
C SER A 62 -5.92 2.86 -16.11
N GLY A 63 -7.18 2.69 -15.70
CA GLY A 63 -7.60 2.91 -14.31
C GLY A 63 -6.88 2.00 -13.32
N ALA A 64 -6.78 0.70 -13.62
CA ALA A 64 -6.06 -0.25 -12.79
C ALA A 64 -4.57 0.12 -12.66
N ARG A 65 -3.92 0.58 -13.73
CA ARG A 65 -2.54 1.05 -13.69
C ARG A 65 -2.37 2.27 -12.79
N ASN A 66 -3.28 3.23 -12.85
CA ASN A 66 -3.27 4.39 -11.96
C ASN A 66 -3.44 3.96 -10.49
N ASN A 67 -4.29 2.97 -10.22
CA ASN A 67 -4.45 2.43 -8.87
C ASN A 67 -3.15 1.79 -8.35
N VAL A 68 -2.44 1.03 -9.20
CA VAL A 68 -1.14 0.45 -8.85
C VAL A 68 -0.12 1.55 -8.56
N GLN A 69 -0.08 2.61 -9.37
CA GLN A 69 0.82 3.74 -9.14
C GLN A 69 0.52 4.47 -7.82
N ASN A 70 -0.75 4.67 -7.49
CA ASN A 70 -1.15 5.23 -6.20
C ASN A 70 -0.73 4.33 -5.03
N GLY A 71 -0.83 3.01 -5.21
CA GLY A 71 -0.35 2.04 -4.23
C GLY A 71 1.17 2.07 -4.04
N THR A 72 1.92 2.26 -5.12
CA THR A 72 3.38 2.43 -5.04
C THR A 72 3.71 3.69 -4.26
N SER A 73 3.06 4.82 -4.55
CA SER A 73 3.26 6.06 -3.82
C SER A 73 2.89 5.95 -2.33
N PHE A 74 1.84 5.19 -2.01
CA PHE A 74 1.50 4.89 -0.61
C PHE A 74 2.64 4.16 0.12
N LEU A 75 3.25 3.15 -0.53
CA LEU A 75 4.36 2.40 0.04
C LEU A 75 5.65 3.23 0.12
N GLU A 76 5.92 4.10 -0.85
CA GLU A 76 7.05 5.02 -0.84
C GLU A 76 6.98 5.98 0.35
N VAL A 77 5.80 6.55 0.60
CA VAL A 77 5.60 7.41 1.78
C VAL A 77 5.76 6.61 3.07
N GLN A 78 5.23 5.38 3.12
CA GLN A 78 5.39 4.49 4.28
C GLN A 78 6.86 4.17 4.54
N ASP A 79 7.66 3.85 3.52
CA ASP A 79 9.11 3.61 3.67
C ASP A 79 9.85 4.86 4.13
N GLY A 80 9.51 6.04 3.60
CA GLY A 80 10.10 7.30 4.03
C GLY A 80 9.86 7.61 5.50
N VAL A 81 8.65 7.30 6.02
CA VAL A 81 8.36 7.44 7.46
C VAL A 81 9.15 6.42 8.27
N LEU A 82 9.23 5.16 7.83
CA LEU A 82 10.03 4.13 8.50
C LEU A 82 11.53 4.49 8.54
N GLU A 83 12.06 5.12 7.50
CA GLU A 83 13.43 5.65 7.50
C GLU A 83 13.59 6.75 8.56
N GLY A 84 12.62 7.66 8.66
CA GLY A 84 12.57 8.68 9.70
C GLY A 84 12.60 8.07 11.11
N VAL A 85 11.77 7.04 11.33
CA VAL A 85 11.75 6.26 12.59
C VAL A 85 13.13 5.67 12.89
N GLY A 86 13.77 5.05 11.91
CA GLY A 86 15.12 4.49 12.09
C GLY A 86 16.14 5.55 12.54
N ARG A 87 16.07 6.76 11.95
CA ARG A 87 16.95 7.88 12.37
C ARG A 87 16.68 8.33 13.80
N ILE A 88 15.40 8.38 14.21
CA ILE A 88 15.03 8.74 15.58
C ILE A 88 15.55 7.69 16.57
N VAL A 89 15.34 6.40 16.30
CA VAL A 89 15.82 5.32 17.17
C VAL A 89 17.35 5.34 17.26
N THR A 90 18.05 5.63 16.17
CA THR A 90 19.51 5.82 16.18
C THR A 90 19.92 6.98 17.09
N ARG A 91 19.23 8.13 16.98
CA ARG A 91 19.47 9.29 17.84
C ARG A 91 19.22 8.97 19.32
N MET A 92 18.16 8.23 19.61
CA MET A 92 17.87 7.76 20.97
C MET A 92 18.99 6.86 21.53
N SER A 93 19.56 5.99 20.69
CA SER A 93 20.71 5.17 21.06
C SER A 93 21.97 6.01 21.33
N GLU A 94 22.22 7.06 20.55
CA GLU A 94 23.31 8.01 20.80
C GLU A 94 23.14 8.72 22.13
N LEU A 95 21.92 9.20 22.43
CA LEU A 95 21.61 9.86 23.71
C LEU A 95 21.87 8.93 24.89
N LYS A 96 21.52 7.63 24.75
CA LYS A 96 21.84 6.60 25.76
C LYS A 96 23.36 6.47 25.98
N GLY A 97 24.12 6.42 24.88
CA GLY A 97 25.59 6.39 24.98
C GLY A 97 26.15 7.63 25.66
N LEU A 98 25.64 8.81 25.33
CA LEU A 98 26.06 10.06 25.95
C LEU A 98 25.66 10.16 27.42
N GLY A 99 24.46 9.68 27.80
CA GLY A 99 23.96 9.73 29.17
C GLY A 99 24.63 8.77 30.12
N SER A 100 25.05 7.57 29.66
CA SER A 100 25.48 6.47 30.53
C SER A 100 26.97 6.32 30.71
N GLN A 101 27.81 6.96 29.89
CA GLN A 101 29.26 6.63 29.83
C GLN A 101 30.19 7.77 30.27
N ASP A 102 29.68 8.92 30.65
CA ASP A 102 30.52 10.07 30.99
C ASP A 102 30.49 10.39 32.52
N PRO A 103 31.50 10.04 33.29
CA PRO A 103 31.53 10.35 34.72
C PRO A 103 31.69 11.84 35.02
N MET A 104 31.91 12.67 33.99
CA MET A 104 32.11 14.13 34.11
C MET A 104 30.82 14.90 34.01
N LYS A 105 29.67 14.26 33.71
CA LYS A 105 28.39 14.94 33.54
C LYS A 105 27.64 15.10 34.85
N SER A 106 27.01 16.27 34.97
CA SER A 106 26.12 16.56 36.10
C SER A 106 24.77 15.90 35.92
N SER A 107 24.00 15.78 37.00
CA SER A 107 22.60 15.32 36.94
C SER A 107 21.71 16.20 36.03
N GLN A 108 22.04 17.49 35.89
CA GLN A 108 21.34 18.42 35.02
C GLN A 108 21.62 18.13 33.53
N ASP A 109 22.83 17.73 33.20
CA ASP A 109 23.19 17.34 31.83
C ASP A 109 22.44 16.07 31.42
N ILE A 110 22.38 15.09 32.32
CA ILE A 110 21.63 13.84 32.09
C ILE A 110 20.14 14.12 31.93
N GLU A 111 19.57 15.01 32.75
CA GLU A 111 18.14 15.38 32.61
C GLU A 111 17.87 16.07 31.26
N SER A 112 18.83 16.85 30.74
CA SER A 112 18.69 17.46 29.42
C SER A 112 18.61 16.40 28.32
N TYR A 113 19.39 15.31 28.40
CA TYR A 113 19.27 14.18 27.47
C TYR A 113 17.98 13.40 27.66
N ASN A 114 17.50 13.26 28.89
CA ASN A 114 16.20 12.63 29.17
C ASN A 114 15.05 13.43 28.56
N LEU A 115 15.09 14.76 28.60
CA LEU A 115 14.06 15.59 27.96
C LEU A 115 14.03 15.38 26.45
N GLU A 116 15.19 15.41 25.76
CA GLU A 116 15.26 15.12 24.32
C GLU A 116 14.75 13.69 24.04
N PHE A 117 15.12 12.72 24.84
CA PHE A 117 14.71 11.33 24.68
C PHE A 117 13.19 11.16 24.83
N ARG A 118 12.57 11.81 25.80
CA ARG A 118 11.11 11.82 25.99
C ARG A 118 10.38 12.48 24.81
N ASP A 119 10.91 13.56 24.26
CA ASP A 119 10.32 14.22 23.09
C ASP A 119 10.43 13.34 21.83
N LEU A 120 11.53 12.62 21.66
CA LEU A 120 11.68 11.66 20.57
C LEU A 120 10.69 10.48 20.68
N GLN A 121 10.37 10.03 21.89
CA GLN A 121 9.33 9.00 22.10
C GLN A 121 7.95 9.46 21.63
N ARG A 122 7.61 10.72 21.93
CA ARG A 122 6.34 11.30 21.43
C ARG A 122 6.35 11.45 19.91
N GLN A 123 7.47 11.88 19.34
CA GLN A 123 7.62 11.99 17.89
C GLN A 123 7.42 10.63 17.18
N LEU A 124 7.91 9.54 17.77
CA LEU A 124 7.66 8.20 17.25
C LEU A 124 6.16 7.84 17.24
N TYR A 125 5.44 8.24 18.31
CA TYR A 125 4.00 8.04 18.35
C TYR A 125 3.29 8.86 17.27
N ASP A 126 3.61 10.14 17.13
CA ASP A 126 3.01 11.01 16.12
C ASP A 126 3.25 10.47 14.71
N MET A 127 4.44 9.95 14.44
CA MET A 127 4.75 9.31 13.16
C MET A 127 3.91 8.06 12.91
N SER A 128 3.55 7.32 13.95
CA SER A 128 2.69 6.13 13.82
C SER A 128 1.24 6.48 13.42
N GLN A 129 0.80 7.71 13.70
CA GLN A 129 -0.54 8.20 13.36
C GLN A 129 -0.63 8.85 11.98
N MET A 130 0.47 8.89 11.23
CA MET A 130 0.50 9.51 9.91
C MET A 130 -0.44 8.83 8.92
N THR A 131 -1.10 9.65 8.10
CA THR A 131 -2.04 9.21 7.08
C THR A 131 -1.61 9.68 5.69
N PHE A 132 -1.92 8.89 4.68
CA PHE A 132 -1.80 9.26 3.28
C PHE A 132 -3.19 9.32 2.64
N ASN A 133 -3.59 10.49 2.19
CA ASN A 133 -4.92 10.72 1.59
C ASN A 133 -6.08 10.17 2.47
N GLY A 134 -6.00 10.38 3.80
CA GLY A 134 -7.01 9.93 4.76
C GLY A 134 -6.93 8.44 5.12
N VAL A 135 -6.02 7.68 4.53
CA VAL A 135 -5.76 6.29 4.88
C VAL A 135 -4.54 6.22 5.80
N SER A 136 -4.67 5.57 6.95
CA SER A 136 -3.55 5.35 7.86
C SER A 136 -2.43 4.58 7.17
N LEU A 137 -1.19 5.07 7.29
CA LEU A 137 0.00 4.41 6.76
C LEU A 137 0.34 3.14 7.54
N PHE A 138 0.05 3.15 8.83
CA PHE A 138 0.37 2.07 9.75
C PHE A 138 -0.89 1.38 10.25
N ALA A 139 -0.75 0.17 10.72
CA ALA A 139 -1.84 -0.55 11.34
C ALA A 139 -2.23 0.14 12.65
N ASN A 140 -3.51 0.46 12.79
CA ASN A 140 -4.03 1.08 14.00
C ASN A 140 -4.14 0.06 15.12
N PHE A 141 -3.74 0.49 16.32
CA PHE A 141 -4.07 -0.21 17.54
C PHE A 141 -5.37 0.33 18.10
N SER A 142 -6.36 -0.52 18.25
CA SER A 142 -7.56 -0.15 18.98
C SER A 142 -7.25 -0.17 20.47
N ASN A 143 -7.33 1.00 21.11
CA ASN A 143 -7.13 1.15 22.56
C ASN A 143 -8.38 0.78 23.38
N SER A 144 -9.37 0.17 22.79
CA SER A 144 -10.56 -0.23 23.51
C SER A 144 -10.39 -1.65 24.04
N GLY A 145 -9.76 -1.79 25.21
CA GLY A 145 -9.85 -2.88 26.20
C GLY A 145 -10.11 -4.33 25.73
N ASP A 146 -10.33 -4.53 24.47
CA ASP A 146 -10.56 -5.81 23.84
C ASP A 146 -9.25 -6.29 23.23
N GLN A 147 -8.92 -7.49 23.49
CA GLN A 147 -7.64 -8.17 23.40
C GLN A 147 -7.04 -8.35 21.98
N SER A 148 -7.52 -7.61 21.02
CA SER A 148 -7.14 -7.74 19.62
C SER A 148 -6.32 -6.57 19.07
N VAL A 149 -5.34 -6.10 19.85
CA VAL A 149 -4.50 -4.95 19.48
C VAL A 149 -3.75 -5.17 18.17
N PHE A 150 -3.40 -6.41 17.83
CA PHE A 150 -2.87 -6.78 16.53
C PHE A 150 -3.94 -7.23 15.55
N ARG A 151 -5.15 -7.45 16.06
CA ARG A 151 -6.22 -8.02 15.32
C ARG A 151 -7.55 -7.64 15.95
N ASP A 152 -8.21 -6.74 15.32
CA ASP A 152 -9.66 -6.76 15.32
C ASP A 152 -10.07 -7.84 14.30
N ALA A 153 -10.60 -8.96 14.78
CA ALA A 153 -11.05 -10.06 13.92
C ALA A 153 -12.24 -9.62 13.04
N THR A 154 -12.89 -8.54 13.43
CA THR A 154 -14.01 -7.93 12.70
C THR A 154 -13.55 -6.87 11.70
N ASP A 155 -12.33 -6.36 11.81
CA ASP A 155 -11.85 -5.25 11.00
C ASP A 155 -10.51 -5.55 10.31
N SER A 156 -10.47 -6.69 9.61
CA SER A 156 -9.35 -7.06 8.72
C SER A 156 -9.08 -6.01 7.64
N THR A 157 -10.02 -5.10 7.42
CA THR A 157 -9.90 -4.01 6.45
C THR A 157 -8.96 -2.90 6.91
N ASN A 158 -8.81 -2.66 8.21
CA ASN A 158 -7.95 -1.61 8.73
C ASN A 158 -6.45 -1.92 8.61
N ASN A 159 -6.09 -3.19 8.51
CA ASN A 159 -4.68 -3.62 8.40
C ASN A 159 -4.23 -3.86 6.96
N THR A 160 -5.14 -3.78 5.99
CA THR A 160 -4.83 -4.00 4.57
C THR A 160 -5.45 -2.93 3.69
N VAL A 161 -4.70 -2.56 2.64
CA VAL A 161 -5.19 -1.72 1.55
C VAL A 161 -5.27 -2.59 0.31
N SER A 162 -6.46 -2.77 -0.26
CA SER A 162 -6.66 -3.57 -1.46
C SER A 162 -6.58 -2.73 -2.72
N ILE A 163 -5.68 -3.09 -3.64
CA ILE A 163 -5.52 -2.45 -4.95
C ILE A 163 -6.06 -3.37 -6.02
N HIS A 164 -7.08 -2.91 -6.74
CA HIS A 164 -7.67 -3.66 -7.84
C HIS A 164 -6.77 -3.54 -9.08
N THR A 165 -6.29 -4.70 -9.56
CA THR A 165 -5.35 -4.82 -10.68
C THR A 165 -5.98 -5.45 -11.92
N SER A 166 -7.31 -5.60 -11.95
CA SER A 166 -8.02 -6.23 -13.06
C SER A 166 -9.03 -5.32 -13.73
N THR A 167 -9.48 -5.73 -14.92
CA THR A 167 -10.54 -5.06 -15.65
C THR A 167 -11.94 -5.37 -15.10
N GLN A 168 -12.07 -6.29 -14.15
CA GLN A 168 -13.35 -6.77 -13.62
C GLN A 168 -13.81 -5.99 -12.38
N GLY A 169 -13.04 -4.99 -11.91
CA GLY A 169 -13.38 -4.20 -10.73
C GLY A 169 -13.29 -5.00 -9.45
N ALA A 170 -14.32 -4.93 -8.61
CA ALA A 170 -14.33 -5.55 -7.28
C ALA A 170 -14.22 -7.08 -7.30
N ASP A 171 -14.75 -7.73 -8.35
CA ASP A 171 -14.74 -9.19 -8.50
C ASP A 171 -13.45 -9.72 -9.14
N GLY A 172 -12.56 -8.82 -9.54
CA GLY A 172 -11.32 -9.17 -10.19
C GLY A 172 -10.14 -9.39 -9.25
N SER A 173 -8.97 -9.68 -9.84
CA SER A 173 -7.73 -9.81 -9.08
C SER A 173 -7.39 -8.50 -8.36
N LYS A 174 -7.01 -8.62 -7.10
CA LYS A 174 -6.57 -7.53 -6.24
C LYS A 174 -5.25 -7.90 -5.56
N ILE A 175 -4.44 -6.90 -5.30
CA ILE A 175 -3.25 -7.02 -4.47
C ILE A 175 -3.57 -6.37 -3.14
N SER A 176 -3.52 -7.14 -2.07
CA SER A 176 -3.62 -6.61 -0.72
C SER A 176 -2.24 -6.15 -0.26
N LEU A 177 -2.14 -4.91 0.15
CA LEU A 177 -0.98 -4.32 0.80
C LEU A 177 -1.22 -4.35 2.29
N HIS A 178 -0.28 -4.88 3.03
CA HIS A 178 -0.34 -4.89 4.49
C HIS A 178 0.27 -3.61 5.04
N LYS A 179 -0.46 -2.93 5.89
CA LYS A 179 0.05 -1.79 6.64
C LYS A 179 1.09 -2.27 7.63
N SER A 180 2.22 -1.57 7.70
CA SER A 180 3.28 -1.90 8.66
C SER A 180 2.81 -1.70 10.10
N LYS A 181 3.13 -2.65 10.98
CA LYS A 181 2.76 -2.62 12.41
C LYS A 181 3.85 -1.88 13.20
N LEU A 182 3.98 -0.55 12.97
CA LEU A 182 5.07 0.25 13.53
C LEU A 182 5.11 0.23 15.06
N LEU A 183 3.98 0.43 15.71
CA LEU A 183 3.92 0.43 17.18
C LEU A 183 4.32 -0.92 17.78
N ALA A 184 3.97 -2.02 17.10
CA ALA A 184 4.40 -3.34 17.50
C ALA A 184 5.93 -3.54 17.37
N ALA A 185 6.50 -3.02 16.29
CA ALA A 185 7.94 -3.09 16.08
C ALA A 185 8.75 -2.30 17.12
N LEU A 186 8.14 -1.24 17.67
CA LEU A 186 8.73 -0.40 18.72
C LEU A 186 8.35 -0.84 20.14
N THR A 187 7.59 -1.94 20.29
CA THR A 187 7.18 -2.49 21.58
C THR A 187 7.98 -3.78 21.83
N LEU A 188 8.79 -3.78 22.85
CA LEU A 188 9.74 -4.86 23.15
C LEU A 188 9.50 -5.45 24.54
N GLU A 189 9.90 -6.70 24.75
CA GLU A 189 9.73 -7.38 26.02
C GLU A 189 10.77 -6.93 27.04
N VAL A 190 10.39 -6.81 28.31
CA VAL A 190 11.29 -6.35 29.39
C VAL A 190 12.47 -7.32 29.62
N GLY A 191 12.31 -8.60 29.31
CA GLY A 191 13.37 -9.58 29.34
C GLY A 191 14.57 -9.19 28.48
N ASP A 192 14.33 -8.62 27.32
CA ASP A 192 15.37 -8.13 26.40
C ASP A 192 16.10 -6.90 26.92
N LEU A 193 15.47 -6.13 27.81
CA LEU A 193 16.07 -4.94 28.41
C LEU A 193 17.21 -5.25 29.40
N LYS A 194 17.12 -6.37 30.09
CA LYS A 194 18.10 -6.75 31.13
C LYS A 194 19.30 -7.48 30.57
N GLY A 195 19.35 -7.81 29.28
CA GLY A 195 20.49 -8.46 28.62
C GLY A 195 20.84 -9.84 29.20
N THR A 196 19.90 -10.49 29.88
CA THR A 196 20.13 -11.75 30.59
C THR A 196 19.71 -12.99 29.85
N ASP A 197 18.99 -12.84 28.76
CA ASP A 197 18.60 -13.99 27.95
C ASP A 197 18.79 -13.71 26.44
N ASN A 198 19.58 -14.56 25.80
CA ASN A 198 19.95 -14.49 24.39
C ASN A 198 18.81 -14.97 23.46
N THR A 199 17.64 -15.21 23.98
CA THR A 199 16.46 -15.51 23.19
C THR A 199 15.86 -14.20 22.65
N ARG A 200 16.43 -13.73 21.55
CA ARG A 200 15.90 -12.66 20.72
C ARG A 200 14.64 -13.12 20.02
N GLU A 201 13.58 -13.29 20.75
CA GLU A 201 12.27 -13.36 20.11
C GLU A 201 11.81 -11.95 19.80
N ALA A 202 11.94 -11.57 18.53
CA ALA A 202 11.35 -10.35 18.04
C ALA A 202 9.85 -10.37 18.40
N VAL A 203 9.43 -9.46 19.24
CA VAL A 203 8.02 -9.32 19.66
C VAL A 203 7.13 -9.00 18.43
N TYR A 204 7.75 -8.65 17.32
CA TYR A 204 7.11 -8.36 16.07
C TYR A 204 7.17 -9.56 15.11
N ASP A 205 6.03 -10.16 14.84
CA ASP A 205 5.85 -11.08 13.71
C ASP A 205 4.79 -10.50 12.76
N PRO A 206 5.20 -10.01 11.58
CA PRO A 206 4.28 -9.43 10.60
C PRO A 206 3.40 -10.48 9.93
N THR A 207 3.77 -11.76 10.01
CA THR A 207 3.00 -12.86 9.43
C THR A 207 1.92 -13.37 10.38
N MET A 208 1.96 -12.96 11.65
CA MET A 208 0.94 -13.31 12.61
C MET A 208 -0.36 -12.55 12.32
N GLU A 209 -1.14 -13.08 11.42
CA GLU A 209 -2.57 -12.82 11.31
C GLU A 209 -3.37 -13.51 12.44
N THR A 210 -2.70 -14.15 13.37
CA THR A 210 -3.35 -14.84 14.48
C THR A 210 -3.83 -13.88 15.56
N PRO A 211 -5.01 -14.14 16.16
CA PRO A 211 -5.52 -13.36 17.28
C PRO A 211 -4.50 -13.39 18.38
N ALA A 212 -4.48 -12.29 19.16
CA ALA A 212 -3.65 -12.13 20.35
C ALA A 212 -2.88 -13.41 20.67
N GLY A 213 -1.84 -13.65 19.87
CA GLY A 213 -1.03 -14.85 19.98
C GLY A 213 -0.24 -14.70 21.25
N THR A 214 -0.14 -15.74 21.97
CA THR A 214 0.80 -15.86 23.06
C THR A 214 2.19 -15.94 22.42
N ILE A 215 2.95 -14.86 22.44
CA ILE A 215 4.38 -14.93 22.16
C ILE A 215 5.03 -15.29 23.46
N GLY A 216 5.72 -16.42 23.54
CA GLY A 216 6.36 -16.90 24.76
C GLY A 216 5.37 -17.17 25.93
N GLY A 217 4.09 -17.48 25.66
CA GLY A 217 3.11 -17.78 26.71
C GLY A 217 2.37 -16.58 27.29
N THR A 218 2.64 -15.36 26.84
CA THR A 218 2.06 -14.13 27.41
C THR A 218 1.18 -13.39 26.40
N ALA A 219 0.00 -12.96 26.82
CA ALA A 219 -0.96 -12.26 25.96
C ALA A 219 -0.40 -10.91 25.50
N VAL A 220 -0.33 -10.73 24.20
CA VAL A 220 0.20 -9.53 23.52
C VAL A 220 -0.66 -8.28 23.73
N ALA A 221 -1.84 -8.46 24.30
CA ALA A 221 -2.90 -7.45 24.35
C ALA A 221 -2.62 -6.24 25.24
N SER A 222 -1.83 -6.36 26.29
CA SER A 222 -1.61 -5.28 27.26
C SER A 222 -0.43 -4.36 26.94
N ARG A 223 0.13 -4.46 25.77
CA ARG A 223 1.42 -3.86 25.43
C ARG A 223 1.39 -2.40 25.11
N TYR A 224 0.26 -1.94 24.70
CA TYR A 224 0.12 -0.55 24.28
C TYR A 224 -0.29 0.38 25.41
N THR A 225 -0.99 -0.17 26.39
CA THR A 225 -1.17 0.55 27.63
C THR A 225 0.15 0.55 28.37
N ASN A 226 0.78 1.66 28.37
CA ASN A 226 1.90 1.97 29.20
C ASN A 226 1.49 1.79 30.65
N SER A 227 1.37 0.57 31.05
CA SER A 227 1.18 0.24 32.42
C SER A 227 2.50 0.56 33.11
N SER A 228 2.48 1.54 33.95
CA SER A 228 3.53 1.88 34.93
C SER A 228 3.76 0.76 35.95
N ALA A 229 3.52 -0.47 35.58
CA ALA A 229 3.93 -1.63 36.34
C ALA A 229 5.45 -1.68 36.32
N GLY A 230 6.04 -1.46 37.46
CA GLY A 230 7.47 -1.28 37.62
C GLY A 230 8.27 -2.39 36.95
N ILE A 231 9.39 -2.00 36.38
CA ILE A 231 10.41 -2.84 35.75
C ILE A 231 10.92 -3.95 36.68
N ASP A 232 10.46 -4.00 37.90
CA ASP A 232 11.03 -4.82 39.00
C ASP A 232 10.37 -6.19 39.18
N GLU A 233 9.34 -6.54 38.42
CA GLU A 233 8.69 -7.85 38.53
C GLU A 233 9.37 -8.84 37.55
N PRO A 234 10.18 -9.77 38.02
CA PRO A 234 10.72 -10.82 37.16
C PRO A 234 9.60 -11.75 36.73
N ASN A 235 9.48 -11.99 35.44
CA ASN A 235 8.59 -12.98 34.79
C ASN A 235 7.14 -12.64 34.54
N THR A 236 6.74 -11.39 34.47
CA THR A 236 5.36 -11.06 34.10
C THR A 236 5.16 -10.57 32.68
N GLY A 237 6.02 -10.93 31.73
CA GLY A 237 5.82 -10.61 30.30
C GLY A 237 5.44 -9.14 30.05
N GLN A 238 6.15 -8.21 30.69
CA GLN A 238 5.88 -6.80 30.54
C GLN A 238 6.56 -6.31 29.27
N TYR A 239 5.84 -5.50 28.54
CA TYR A 239 6.30 -4.91 27.30
C TYR A 239 6.40 -3.40 27.43
N ILE A 240 7.46 -2.86 26.89
CA ILE A 240 7.72 -1.43 26.84
C ILE A 240 7.62 -0.97 25.40
N SER A 241 6.84 0.08 25.17
CA SER A 241 6.79 0.76 23.88
C SER A 241 7.66 2.00 23.90
N PHE A 242 8.50 2.16 22.87
CA PHE A 242 9.21 3.42 22.63
C PHE A 242 8.29 4.56 22.21
N ALA A 243 7.15 4.25 21.61
CA ALA A 243 6.20 5.26 21.18
C ALA A 243 5.20 5.52 22.30
N SER A 244 5.13 6.74 22.80
CA SER A 244 4.20 7.11 23.88
C SER A 244 3.33 8.31 23.49
N GLU A 245 2.03 8.15 23.68
CA GLU A 245 1.05 9.23 23.49
C GLU A 245 1.14 10.30 24.59
N ASN A 246 1.45 9.88 25.80
CA ASN A 246 1.39 10.76 26.98
C ASN A 246 2.78 11.00 27.58
N SER A 247 3.05 12.24 27.93
CA SER A 247 4.28 12.64 28.63
C SER A 247 4.48 11.99 30.01
N ALA A 248 3.41 11.48 30.61
CA ALA A 248 3.48 10.77 31.90
C ALA A 248 3.98 9.32 31.76
N ASN A 249 3.94 8.79 30.54
CA ASN A 249 4.25 7.38 30.25
C ASN A 249 5.48 7.22 29.37
N VAL A 250 6.42 8.14 29.44
CA VAL A 250 7.70 8.10 28.73
C VAL A 250 8.77 7.47 29.63
N TRP A 251 9.71 6.80 29.00
CA TRP A 251 10.84 6.17 29.68
C TRP A 251 12.02 7.12 29.76
N ASP A 252 12.80 6.95 30.82
CA ASP A 252 14.08 7.65 30.95
C ASP A 252 15.20 6.79 30.35
N LEU A 253 16.30 7.45 30.00
CA LEU A 253 17.48 6.79 29.41
C LEU A 253 18.03 5.66 30.29
N ASP A 254 17.92 5.81 31.61
CA ASP A 254 18.46 4.81 32.54
C ASP A 254 17.66 3.52 32.55
N ALA A 255 16.39 3.57 32.23
CA ALA A 255 15.50 2.42 32.20
C ALA A 255 15.69 1.51 30.99
N VAL A 256 16.41 1.97 29.95
CA VAL A 256 16.50 1.27 28.65
C VAL A 256 17.94 0.84 28.37
N SER A 257 18.15 -0.40 27.96
CA SER A 257 19.48 -0.92 27.57
C SER A 257 19.80 -0.61 26.10
N VAL A 258 21.09 -0.65 25.73
CA VAL A 258 21.52 -0.44 24.33
C VAL A 258 20.99 -1.54 23.39
N GLY A 259 20.87 -2.77 23.87
CA GLY A 259 20.33 -3.90 23.12
C GLY A 259 18.89 -3.67 22.64
N PHE A 260 18.13 -2.91 23.41
CA PHE A 260 16.77 -2.53 23.05
C PHE A 260 16.68 -1.65 21.78
N PHE A 261 17.60 -0.70 21.62
CA PHE A 261 17.67 0.11 20.39
C PHE A 261 18.08 -0.70 19.18
N GLN A 262 18.99 -1.67 19.37
CA GLN A 262 19.39 -2.58 18.29
C GLN A 262 18.21 -3.43 17.83
N GLN A 263 17.45 -4.00 18.76
CA GLN A 263 16.24 -4.76 18.43
C GLN A 263 15.20 -3.92 17.71
N ALA A 264 14.95 -2.69 18.18
CA ALA A 264 14.03 -1.77 17.52
C ALA A 264 14.48 -1.44 16.09
N LEU A 265 15.78 -1.23 15.86
CA LEU A 265 16.34 -0.98 14.53
C LEU A 265 16.20 -2.21 13.62
N GLU A 266 16.45 -3.42 14.14
CA GLU A 266 16.25 -4.67 13.41
C GLU A 266 14.77 -4.82 12.99
N ASN A 267 13.84 -4.54 13.90
CA ASN A 267 12.40 -4.58 13.61
C ASN A 267 11.99 -3.55 12.54
N VAL A 268 12.51 -2.33 12.63
CA VAL A 268 12.26 -1.29 11.61
C VAL A 268 12.85 -1.69 10.26
N ALA A 269 14.05 -2.26 10.24
CA ALA A 269 14.67 -2.75 9.01
C ALA A 269 13.84 -3.88 8.37
N TYR A 270 13.28 -4.77 9.20
CA TYR A 270 12.38 -5.82 8.74
C TYR A 270 11.10 -5.24 8.11
N LEU A 271 10.48 -4.24 8.74
CA LEU A 271 9.32 -3.55 8.17
C LEU A 271 9.64 -2.93 6.82
N ARG A 272 10.78 -2.27 6.67
CA ARG A 272 11.24 -1.70 5.41
C ARG A 272 11.45 -2.77 4.33
N ALA A 273 12.05 -3.89 4.69
CA ALA A 273 12.22 -5.03 3.78
C ALA A 273 10.85 -5.56 3.30
N HIS A 274 9.86 -5.66 4.20
CA HIS A 274 8.51 -6.07 3.85
C HIS A 274 7.81 -5.07 2.90
N VAL A 275 7.94 -3.76 3.15
CA VAL A 275 7.45 -2.71 2.25
C VAL A 275 8.12 -2.82 0.88
N GLY A 276 9.44 -3.03 0.82
CA GLY A 276 10.17 -3.24 -0.43
C GLY A 276 9.67 -4.46 -1.22
N GLY A 277 9.35 -5.56 -0.53
CA GLY A 277 8.74 -6.73 -1.15
C GLY A 277 7.36 -6.44 -1.75
N GLN A 278 6.53 -5.64 -1.06
CA GLN A 278 5.22 -5.21 -1.56
C GLN A 278 5.37 -4.28 -2.77
N MET A 279 6.33 -3.35 -2.75
CA MET A 279 6.63 -2.48 -3.90
C MET A 279 7.05 -3.29 -5.13
N SER A 280 7.88 -4.31 -4.95
CA SER A 280 8.28 -5.23 -6.02
C SER A 280 7.06 -5.94 -6.63
N ARG A 281 6.12 -6.43 -5.80
CA ARG A 281 4.87 -7.05 -6.28
C ARG A 281 4.02 -6.07 -7.10
N LEU A 282 3.92 -4.81 -6.69
CA LEU A 282 3.20 -3.78 -7.44
C LEU A 282 3.88 -3.46 -8.78
N ASN A 283 5.20 -3.40 -8.82
CA ASN A 283 5.96 -3.19 -10.06
C ASN A 283 5.71 -4.31 -11.07
N PHE A 284 5.74 -5.58 -10.64
CA PHE A 284 5.37 -6.71 -11.51
C PHE A 284 3.92 -6.62 -12.00
N ALA A 285 3.00 -6.15 -11.16
CA ALA A 285 1.62 -5.93 -11.57
C ALA A 285 1.50 -4.80 -12.60
N ALA A 286 2.22 -3.69 -12.42
CA ALA A 286 2.27 -2.58 -13.37
C ALA A 286 2.80 -3.03 -14.74
N ASP A 287 3.87 -3.81 -14.75
CA ASP A 287 4.46 -4.36 -15.99
C ASP A 287 3.47 -5.29 -16.70
N ASN A 288 2.81 -6.18 -15.96
CA ASN A 288 1.80 -7.08 -16.53
C ASN A 288 0.63 -6.29 -17.13
N LEU A 289 0.11 -5.27 -16.43
CA LEU A 289 -0.95 -4.41 -16.94
C LEU A 289 -0.52 -3.65 -18.21
N SER A 290 0.73 -3.21 -18.29
CA SER A 290 1.31 -2.57 -19.47
C SER A 290 1.34 -3.50 -20.68
N VAL A 291 1.81 -4.74 -20.49
CA VAL A 291 1.83 -5.78 -21.53
C VAL A 291 0.41 -6.13 -21.98
N GLN A 292 -0.53 -6.32 -21.04
CA GLN A 292 -1.94 -6.57 -21.36
C GLN A 292 -2.54 -5.44 -22.18
N GLN A 293 -2.31 -4.18 -21.78
CA GLN A 293 -2.81 -3.00 -22.49
C GLN A 293 -2.27 -2.94 -23.92
N THR A 294 -0.97 -3.24 -24.10
CA THR A 294 -0.34 -3.27 -25.42
C THR A 294 -0.94 -4.36 -26.30
N ASN A 295 -1.13 -5.56 -25.76
CA ASN A 295 -1.73 -6.67 -26.49
C ASN A 295 -3.18 -6.39 -26.90
N ILE A 296 -3.98 -5.81 -26.01
CA ILE A 296 -5.36 -5.46 -26.31
C ILE A 296 -5.42 -4.34 -27.36
N ARG A 297 -4.52 -3.34 -27.32
CA ARG A 297 -4.42 -2.31 -28.36
C ARG A 297 -4.04 -2.90 -29.72
N ALA A 298 -3.11 -3.84 -29.74
CA ALA A 298 -2.74 -4.53 -30.97
C ALA A 298 -3.89 -5.38 -31.54
N ALA A 299 -4.67 -6.05 -30.65
CA ALA A 299 -5.87 -6.77 -31.05
C ALA A 299 -6.95 -5.84 -31.58
N LEU A 300 -7.15 -4.68 -30.96
CA LEU A 300 -8.08 -3.65 -31.42
C LEU A 300 -7.69 -3.10 -32.80
N GLY A 301 -6.41 -2.78 -33.02
CA GLY A 301 -5.93 -2.33 -34.32
C GLY A 301 -6.22 -3.35 -35.43
N ARG A 302 -5.98 -4.66 -35.19
CA ARG A 302 -6.29 -5.71 -36.17
C ARG A 302 -7.78 -5.83 -36.50
N ILE A 303 -8.66 -5.36 -35.64
CA ILE A 303 -10.12 -5.36 -35.88
C ILE A 303 -10.56 -4.09 -36.59
N GLU A 304 -9.99 -2.94 -36.20
CA GLU A 304 -10.37 -1.64 -36.75
C GLU A 304 -9.70 -1.31 -38.10
N ASP A 305 -8.49 -1.81 -38.32
CA ASP A 305 -7.69 -1.64 -39.57
C ASP A 305 -8.00 -2.77 -40.59
#